data_370ae8e4ebc800315b420804d2b5cdb2
#
_entry.id   370ae8e4ebc800315b420804d2b5cdb2
#
_cell.length_a   1.000
_cell.length_b   1.000
_cell.length_c   1.000
_cell.angle_alpha   90.00
_cell.angle_beta   90.00
_cell.angle_gamma   90.00
#
_symmetry.space_group_name_H-M   'P 1'
#
loop_
_entity.id
_entity.type
_entity.pdbx_description
1 polymer ?
#
loop_
_entity_poly.entity_id
_entity_poly.type
_entity_poly.pdbx_seq_one_letter_code
_entity_poly.pdbx_strand_id
1 'polypeptide(L)'
;KCKHVRVAFLTGPLFFAATGQFSESFADLGDTHALILSMRGVPLIDTAGIEAIHKLHTRLQKNGGTLMFAGIHDSAKQMMERGGLVKIIGEENFFWSSDQAIVEAERRGCSFCPQ
;
A
#
# COMPACT_ATOMS: atom_id res chain seq x y z
N LYS A 1 9.52 18.43 0.28
CA LYS A 1 8.79 17.19 0.04
C LYS A 1 9.70 15.98 0.21
N CYS A 2 9.16 14.93 0.78
CA CYS A 2 9.93 13.71 0.96
C CYS A 2 9.96 12.91 -0.33
N LYS A 3 11.14 12.71 -0.91
CA LYS A 3 11.29 11.93 -2.14
C LYS A 3 11.28 10.42 -1.91
N HIS A 4 11.12 9.99 -0.67
CA HIS A 4 11.01 8.58 -0.32
C HIS A 4 9.56 8.13 -0.17
N VAL A 5 8.60 8.99 -0.53
CA VAL A 5 7.18 8.64 -0.62
C VAL A 5 6.88 8.30 -2.08
N ARG A 6 6.35 7.11 -2.29
CA ARG A 6 6.00 6.63 -3.64
C ARG A 6 4.51 6.40 -3.74
N VAL A 7 3.93 6.75 -4.89
CA VAL A 7 2.52 6.49 -5.17
C VAL A 7 2.43 5.57 -6.37
N ALA A 8 1.71 4.48 -6.23
CA ALA A 8 1.45 3.54 -7.32
C ALA A 8 -0.04 3.49 -7.61
N PHE A 9 -0.40 3.63 -8.88
CA PHE A 9 -1.79 3.58 -9.32
C PHE A 9 -2.07 2.20 -9.87
N LEU A 10 -2.95 1.45 -9.19
CA LEU A 10 -3.33 0.12 -9.60
C LEU A 10 -4.67 0.18 -10.34
N THR A 11 -4.81 -0.63 -11.38
CA THR A 11 -6.03 -0.71 -12.17
C THR A 11 -6.42 -2.15 -12.41
N GLY A 12 -7.73 -2.39 -12.49
CA GLY A 12 -8.26 -3.73 -12.71
C GLY A 12 -8.29 -4.57 -11.45
N PRO A 13 -8.96 -5.73 -11.50
CA PRO A 13 -9.02 -6.63 -10.34
C PRO A 13 -7.64 -7.15 -9.97
N LEU A 14 -7.38 -7.21 -8.66
CA LEU A 14 -6.12 -7.76 -8.15
C LEU A 14 -6.32 -9.24 -7.88
N PHE A 15 -6.14 -10.05 -8.91
CA PHE A 15 -6.34 -11.49 -8.89
C PHE A 15 -5.00 -12.22 -8.97
N PHE A 16 -5.05 -13.52 -8.71
CA PHE A 16 -3.89 -14.40 -8.71
C PHE A 16 -2.98 -14.20 -9.93
N ALA A 17 -3.56 -14.08 -11.11
CA ALA A 17 -2.79 -13.95 -12.35
C ALA A 17 -1.90 -12.71 -12.38
N ALA A 18 -2.23 -11.68 -11.60
CA ALA A 18 -1.50 -10.42 -11.58
C ALA A 18 -0.46 -10.33 -10.47
N THR A 19 -0.41 -11.30 -9.54
CA THR A 19 0.41 -11.17 -8.33
C THR A 19 1.91 -11.21 -8.63
N GLY A 20 2.33 -11.93 -9.67
CA GLY A 20 3.73 -11.96 -10.06
C GLY A 20 4.22 -10.59 -10.51
N GLN A 21 3.44 -9.94 -11.38
CA GLN A 21 3.74 -8.58 -11.83
C GLN A 21 3.71 -7.58 -10.69
N PHE A 22 2.75 -7.74 -9.79
CA PHE A 22 2.63 -6.91 -8.60
C PHE A 22 3.92 -6.97 -7.77
N SER A 23 4.40 -8.18 -7.49
CA SER A 23 5.63 -8.39 -6.71
C SER A 23 6.86 -7.81 -7.41
N GLU A 24 6.96 -7.98 -8.73
CA GLU A 24 8.09 -7.46 -9.50
C GLU A 24 8.10 -5.92 -9.52
N SER A 25 6.92 -5.30 -9.62
CA SER A 25 6.81 -3.85 -9.62
C SER A 25 7.35 -3.20 -8.36
N PHE A 26 7.36 -3.95 -7.25
CA PHE A 26 7.79 -3.43 -5.96
C PHE A 26 9.02 -4.17 -5.42
N ALA A 27 9.88 -4.64 -6.31
CA ALA A 27 11.07 -5.39 -5.91
C ALA A 27 12.12 -4.50 -5.21
N ASP A 28 12.23 -3.23 -5.59
CA ASP A 28 13.22 -2.32 -5.03
C ASP A 28 12.55 -1.23 -4.20
N LEU A 29 12.45 -1.47 -2.90
CA LEU A 29 11.81 -0.56 -1.95
C LEU A 29 12.73 -0.17 -0.79
N GLY A 30 14.05 -0.33 -0.97
CA GLY A 30 15.01 -0.21 0.12
C GLY A 30 14.99 1.11 0.86
N ASP A 31 14.71 2.21 0.17
CA ASP A 31 14.67 3.55 0.76
C ASP A 31 13.27 4.17 0.75
N THR A 32 12.23 3.35 0.64
CA THR A 32 10.86 3.83 0.63
C THR A 32 10.34 4.03 2.04
N HIS A 33 10.02 5.28 2.38
CA HIS A 33 9.41 5.63 3.67
C HIS A 33 7.92 5.26 3.68
N ALA A 34 7.22 5.57 2.60
CA ALA A 34 5.80 5.24 2.47
C ALA A 34 5.50 4.88 1.03
N LEU A 35 4.81 3.76 0.86
CA LEU A 35 4.29 3.35 -0.44
C LEU A 35 2.77 3.48 -0.37
N ILE A 36 2.23 4.35 -1.20
CA ILE A 36 0.80 4.62 -1.25
C ILE A 36 0.24 3.92 -2.48
N LEU A 37 -0.65 2.96 -2.26
CA LEU A 37 -1.33 2.26 -3.34
C LEU A 37 -2.68 2.94 -3.59
N SER A 38 -2.81 3.58 -4.75
CA SER A 38 -4.10 4.13 -5.18
C SER A 38 -4.94 2.99 -5.70
N MET A 39 -6.03 2.70 -5.00
CA MET A 39 -6.87 1.54 -5.26
C MET A 39 -8.18 1.90 -5.94
N ARG A 40 -8.31 3.13 -6.45
CA ARG A 40 -9.54 3.58 -7.10
C ARG A 40 -9.91 2.72 -8.30
N GLY A 41 -8.90 2.23 -9.01
CA GLY A 41 -9.11 1.38 -10.19
C GLY A 41 -9.20 -0.10 -9.87
N VAL A 42 -9.23 -0.51 -8.60
CA VAL A 42 -9.23 -1.91 -8.19
C VAL A 42 -10.57 -2.24 -7.52
N PRO A 43 -11.55 -2.78 -8.25
CA PRO A 43 -12.86 -3.07 -7.68
C PRO A 43 -12.89 -4.31 -6.80
N LEU A 44 -12.01 -5.28 -7.05
CA LEU A 44 -12.02 -6.57 -6.37
C LEU A 44 -10.61 -7.04 -6.08
N ILE A 45 -10.46 -7.76 -4.95
CA ILE A 45 -9.22 -8.42 -4.57
C ILE A 45 -9.57 -9.85 -4.18
N ASP A 46 -8.83 -10.84 -4.69
CA ASP A 46 -9.02 -12.23 -4.27
C ASP A 46 -8.01 -12.61 -3.18
N THR A 47 -8.07 -13.85 -2.72
CA THR A 47 -7.18 -14.32 -1.65
C THR A 47 -5.71 -14.19 -2.01
N ALA A 48 -5.35 -14.46 -3.26
CA ALA A 48 -3.96 -14.32 -3.71
C ALA A 48 -3.52 -12.85 -3.70
N GLY A 49 -4.43 -11.92 -4.04
CA GLY A 49 -4.15 -10.50 -3.94
C GLY A 49 -3.94 -10.06 -2.50
N ILE A 50 -4.73 -10.57 -1.58
CA ILE A 50 -4.57 -10.32 -0.15
C ILE A 50 -3.18 -10.77 0.31
N GLU A 51 -2.76 -11.97 -0.08
CA GLU A 51 -1.44 -12.49 0.30
C GLU A 51 -0.30 -11.63 -0.28
N ALA A 52 -0.45 -11.18 -1.52
CA ALA A 52 0.57 -10.34 -2.16
C ALA A 52 0.72 -9.00 -1.42
N ILE A 53 -0.39 -8.40 -1.02
CA ILE A 53 -0.39 -7.16 -0.24
C ILE A 53 0.27 -7.39 1.13
N HIS A 54 -0.05 -8.50 1.78
CA HIS A 54 0.54 -8.85 3.08
C HIS A 54 2.06 -8.97 2.96
N LYS A 55 2.55 -9.65 1.94
CA LYS A 55 4.00 -9.79 1.72
C LYS A 55 4.65 -8.44 1.49
N LEU A 56 4.01 -7.57 0.71
CA LEU A 56 4.53 -6.24 0.45
C LEU A 56 4.61 -5.42 1.74
N HIS A 57 3.57 -5.47 2.57
CA HIS A 57 3.55 -4.79 3.87
C HIS A 57 4.71 -5.27 4.75
N THR A 58 4.92 -6.58 4.84
CA THR A 58 5.99 -7.15 5.64
C THR A 58 7.38 -6.68 5.16
N ARG A 59 7.58 -6.66 3.84
CA ARG A 59 8.85 -6.21 3.26
C ARG A 59 9.11 -4.73 3.57
N LEU A 60 8.09 -3.90 3.44
CA LEU A 60 8.22 -2.47 3.76
C LEU A 60 8.56 -2.26 5.23
N GLN A 61 7.89 -2.96 6.13
CA GLN A 61 8.17 -2.84 7.56
C GLN A 61 9.61 -3.20 7.89
N LYS A 62 10.15 -4.24 7.28
CA LYS A 62 11.54 -4.64 7.50
C LYS A 62 12.52 -3.56 7.10
N ASN A 63 12.16 -2.74 6.12
CA ASN A 63 13.00 -1.65 5.62
C ASN A 63 12.66 -0.30 6.25
N GLY A 64 11.78 -0.29 7.26
CA GLY A 64 11.38 0.94 7.94
C GLY A 64 10.32 1.74 7.21
N GLY A 65 9.68 1.16 6.19
CA GLY A 65 8.62 1.83 5.43
C GLY A 65 7.23 1.46 5.89
N THR A 66 6.25 2.18 5.37
CA THR A 66 4.83 1.98 5.69
C THR A 66 4.04 1.82 4.39
N LEU A 67 3.10 0.87 4.40
CA LEU A 67 2.17 0.69 3.29
C LEU A 67 0.87 1.43 3.59
N MET A 68 0.45 2.30 2.67
CA MET A 68 -0.77 3.09 2.79
C MET A 68 -1.67 2.84 1.60
N PHE A 69 -2.97 3.06 1.78
CA PHE A 69 -3.96 2.88 0.72
C PHE A 69 -4.76 4.15 0.53
N ALA A 70 -5.10 4.44 -0.71
CA ALA A 70 -5.88 5.61 -1.08
C ALA A 70 -7.03 5.20 -1.99
N GLY A 71 -8.24 5.68 -1.68
CA GLY A 71 -9.41 5.49 -2.52
C GLY A 71 -9.87 4.04 -2.67
N ILE A 72 -9.66 3.21 -1.66
CA ILE A 72 -10.03 1.79 -1.73
C ILE A 72 -11.55 1.64 -1.73
N HIS A 73 -12.07 0.77 -2.59
CA HIS A 73 -13.49 0.45 -2.64
C HIS A 73 -13.91 -0.37 -1.42
N ASP A 74 -15.16 -0.19 -1.00
CA ASP A 74 -15.69 -0.91 0.18
C ASP A 74 -15.57 -2.42 0.02
N SER A 75 -15.87 -2.94 -1.17
CA SER A 75 -15.78 -4.38 -1.42
C SER A 75 -14.35 -4.90 -1.26
N ALA A 76 -13.37 -4.15 -1.76
CA ALA A 76 -11.98 -4.52 -1.62
C ALA A 76 -11.52 -4.43 -0.16
N LYS A 77 -11.94 -3.37 0.54
CA LYS A 77 -11.61 -3.21 1.95
C LYS A 77 -12.21 -4.32 2.81
N GLN A 78 -13.44 -4.74 2.52
CA GLN A 78 -14.06 -5.84 3.23
C GLN A 78 -13.27 -7.14 3.07
N MET A 79 -12.76 -7.41 1.87
CA MET A 79 -11.91 -8.57 1.67
C MET A 79 -10.63 -8.49 2.50
N MET A 80 -10.04 -7.31 2.58
CA MET A 80 -8.86 -7.08 3.42
C MET A 80 -9.17 -7.27 4.89
N GLU A 81 -10.34 -6.82 5.35
CA GLU A 81 -10.77 -7.03 6.73
C GLU A 81 -10.91 -8.51 7.06
N ARG A 82 -11.53 -9.28 6.16
CA ARG A 82 -11.70 -10.72 6.33
C ARG A 82 -10.36 -11.45 6.38
N GLY A 83 -9.39 -10.96 5.62
CA GLY A 83 -8.03 -11.52 5.62
C GLY A 83 -7.16 -11.04 6.77
N GLY A 84 -7.68 -10.17 7.63
CA GLY A 84 -6.92 -9.63 8.77
C GLY A 84 -5.97 -8.52 8.42
N LEU A 85 -5.91 -8.07 7.17
CA LEU A 85 -4.95 -7.06 6.73
C LEU A 85 -5.21 -5.69 7.32
N VAL A 86 -6.48 -5.32 7.52
CA VAL A 86 -6.81 -3.99 8.07
C VAL A 86 -6.24 -3.87 9.48
N LYS A 87 -6.28 -4.94 10.28
CA LYS A 87 -5.67 -4.96 11.60
C LYS A 87 -4.15 -4.89 11.54
N ILE A 88 -3.55 -5.61 10.61
CA ILE A 88 -2.10 -5.70 10.47
C ILE A 88 -1.53 -4.38 9.99
N ILE A 89 -2.16 -3.78 8.99
CA ILE A 89 -1.68 -2.53 8.38
C ILE A 89 -2.08 -1.31 9.24
N GLY A 90 -3.30 -1.33 9.80
CA GLY A 90 -3.82 -0.24 10.61
C GLY A 90 -4.80 0.63 9.86
N GLU A 91 -5.95 0.93 10.46
CA GLU A 91 -6.97 1.81 9.87
C GLU A 91 -6.41 3.19 9.56
N GLU A 92 -5.43 3.66 10.31
CA GLU A 92 -4.81 4.97 10.13
C GLU A 92 -4.02 5.07 8.82
N ASN A 93 -3.84 3.98 8.11
CA ASN A 93 -3.14 3.94 6.83
C ASN A 93 -4.07 3.86 5.62
N PHE A 94 -5.36 4.07 5.84
CA PHE A 94 -6.37 4.08 4.77
C PHE A 94 -6.92 5.49 4.60
N PHE A 95 -6.84 6.01 3.38
CA PHE A 95 -7.18 7.41 3.06
C PHE A 95 -8.16 7.50 1.90
N TRP A 96 -8.89 8.60 1.83
CA TRP A 96 -9.82 8.86 0.74
C TRP A 96 -9.11 9.11 -0.59
N SER A 97 -7.93 9.76 -0.52
CA SER A 97 -7.21 10.13 -1.72
C SER A 97 -5.70 10.00 -1.49
N SER A 98 -4.96 9.93 -2.61
CA SER A 98 -3.50 9.89 -2.53
C SER A 98 -2.93 11.18 -1.96
N ASP A 99 -3.58 12.32 -2.21
CA ASP A 99 -3.13 13.59 -1.65
C ASP A 99 -3.14 13.58 -0.12
N GLN A 100 -4.21 13.06 0.49
CA GLN A 100 -4.28 12.93 1.94
C GLN A 100 -3.20 11.99 2.47
N ALA A 101 -2.96 10.89 1.77
CA ALA A 101 -1.94 9.92 2.16
C ALA A 101 -0.54 10.53 2.10
N ILE A 102 -0.25 11.30 1.06
CA ILE A 102 1.05 11.97 0.90
C ILE A 102 1.28 12.96 2.04
N VAL A 103 0.26 13.79 2.35
CA VAL A 103 0.37 14.77 3.43
C VAL A 103 0.64 14.07 4.76
N GLU A 104 -0.07 13.00 5.04
CA GLU A 104 0.13 12.27 6.29
C GLU A 104 1.50 11.59 6.34
N ALA A 105 1.96 11.02 5.22
CA ALA A 105 3.28 10.41 5.16
C ALA A 105 4.39 11.41 5.46
N GLU A 106 4.26 12.62 4.90
CA GLU A 106 5.22 13.69 5.13
C GLU A 106 5.17 14.18 6.57
N ARG A 107 3.95 14.27 7.14
CA ARG A 107 3.76 14.69 8.54
C ARG A 107 4.42 13.73 9.51
N ARG A 108 4.40 12.44 9.24
CA ARG A 108 4.99 11.41 10.11
C ARG A 108 6.52 11.48 10.16
N GLY A 109 7.12 12.17 9.21
CA GLY A 109 8.56 12.27 9.12
C GLY A 109 9.19 11.05 8.46
N CYS A 110 10.29 11.25 7.77
CA CYS A 110 10.97 10.21 7.02
C CYS A 110 12.34 9.93 7.59
N SER A 111 12.61 8.68 7.97
CA SER A 111 13.91 8.28 8.51
C SER A 111 15.04 8.34 7.48
N PHE A 112 14.68 8.35 6.19
CA PHE A 112 15.65 8.39 5.09
C PHE A 112 15.98 9.80 4.64
N CYS A 113 15.17 10.79 5.02
CA CYS A 113 15.40 12.16 4.61
C CYS A 113 16.40 12.85 5.58
N PRO A 114 17.31 13.66 5.06
CA PRO A 114 18.16 14.49 5.94
C PRO A 114 17.28 15.48 6.71
N GLN A 115 17.60 15.68 7.94
CA GLN A 115 16.91 16.67 8.78
C GLN A 115 17.71 17.93 8.98
#